data_44ca706b665546882d075f1c80e58394
#
_entry.id   44ca706b665546882d075f1c80e58394
#
_cell.length_a   1.000
_cell.length_b   1.000
_cell.length_c   1.000
_cell.angle_alpha   90.00
_cell.angle_beta   90.00
_cell.angle_gamma   90.00
#
_symmetry.space_group_name_H-M   'P 1'
#
loop_
_entity.id
_entity.type
_entity.pdbx_description
1 polymer ?
#
loop_
_entity_poly.entity_id
_entity_poly.type
_entity_poly.pdbx_seq_one_letter_code
_entity_poly.pdbx_strand_id
1 'polypeptide(L)'
;MTGAWFDVYLSIGAVPCNMYKSIVTEIVKRQRPKLLVINASAFSQGNWNLTDEVYLRKWIDNMPMSQNKLDTVETIPKNINKDDEEVKDNISDTLYFPLEKYHGNWKDPEAVYTSFVTRAYMRLSGGGYLKGFYSKTGITGGRDNLANIGQPTKEAYVLTDECRAYLKELLSYCNKLGIEHVLLLQPPHETQAADKSGLEQIESITKAYGYDFLDLSTDYESIAGIDDSHDFADFEHLNAYGAKKLTAYIGNMAVNQYGIKSDTAKSELSIWKKSVKRTKKALKMAREYTDRGEAQVVGEYEAAK
;
A
#
# COMPACT_ATOMS: atom_id res chain seq x y z
N MET A 1 3.87 15.87 17.24
CA MET A 1 4.59 14.99 16.32
C MET A 1 5.87 15.70 15.94
N THR A 2 6.97 15.31 16.51
CA THR A 2 8.31 15.70 16.07
C THR A 2 8.46 15.17 14.64
N GLY A 3 8.79 16.04 13.70
CA GLY A 3 8.92 15.68 12.28
C GLY A 3 10.18 14.88 12.03
N ALA A 4 10.22 13.67 12.58
CA ALA A 4 11.21 12.69 12.22
C ALA A 4 10.81 12.12 10.85
N TRP A 5 11.61 12.39 9.87
CA TRP A 5 11.49 11.87 8.54
C TRP A 5 12.15 10.51 8.55
N PHE A 6 11.32 9.51 8.42
CA PHE A 6 11.83 8.15 8.42
C PHE A 6 12.14 7.77 6.99
N ASP A 7 13.29 7.16 6.77
CA ASP A 7 13.53 6.32 5.61
C ASP A 7 12.63 5.06 5.72
N VAL A 8 11.32 5.30 5.92
CA VAL A 8 10.27 4.31 6.02
C VAL A 8 9.45 4.38 4.76
N TYR A 9 9.39 3.30 4.04
CA TYR A 9 8.46 3.12 2.94
C TYR A 9 7.33 2.22 3.41
N LEU A 10 6.10 2.72 3.33
CA LEU A 10 4.89 1.97 3.60
C LEU A 10 4.20 1.66 2.29
N SER A 11 4.16 0.39 1.91
CA SER A 11 3.32 -0.08 0.82
C SER A 11 2.00 -0.56 1.40
N ILE A 12 0.97 0.26 1.25
CA ILE A 12 -0.41 -0.12 1.55
C ILE A 12 -1.16 -0.02 0.23
N GLY A 13 -1.73 -1.10 -0.25
CA GLY A 13 -2.57 -1.00 -1.41
C GLY A 13 -2.72 -2.32 -2.14
N ALA A 14 -3.74 -2.39 -2.97
CA ALA A 14 -4.09 -3.51 -3.79
C ALA A 14 -3.05 -3.75 -4.91
N VAL A 15 -1.84 -4.14 -4.52
CA VAL A 15 -0.79 -4.58 -5.42
C VAL A 15 -0.54 -6.05 -5.14
N PRO A 16 -0.60 -6.93 -6.14
CA PRO A 16 -0.37 -8.35 -5.96
C PRO A 16 1.02 -8.66 -5.41
N CYS A 17 1.15 -9.74 -4.65
CA CYS A 17 2.40 -10.08 -3.96
C CYS A 17 3.60 -10.29 -4.90
N ASN A 18 3.37 -10.73 -6.14
CA ASN A 18 4.40 -10.88 -7.17
C ASN A 18 5.05 -9.56 -7.63
N MET A 19 4.45 -8.40 -7.32
CA MET A 19 4.99 -7.08 -7.68
C MET A 19 5.96 -6.51 -6.64
N TYR A 20 5.97 -7.01 -5.40
CA TYR A 20 6.72 -6.37 -4.30
C TYR A 20 8.23 -6.32 -4.51
N LYS A 21 8.85 -7.36 -5.10
CA LYS A 21 10.27 -7.33 -5.44
C LYS A 21 10.60 -6.21 -6.42
N SER A 22 9.76 -6.02 -7.43
CA SER A 22 9.89 -4.92 -8.40
C SER A 22 9.76 -3.55 -7.73
N ILE A 23 8.79 -3.40 -6.81
CA ILE A 23 8.60 -2.18 -6.04
C ILE A 23 9.85 -1.86 -5.22
N VAL A 24 10.35 -2.82 -4.46
CA VAL A 24 11.58 -2.65 -3.66
C VAL A 24 12.77 -2.28 -4.55
N THR A 25 12.88 -2.88 -5.73
CA THR A 25 13.93 -2.54 -6.71
C THR A 25 13.87 -1.05 -7.10
N GLU A 26 12.69 -0.49 -7.37
CA GLU A 26 12.56 0.94 -7.70
C GLU A 26 12.80 1.85 -6.50
N ILE A 27 12.42 1.41 -5.30
CA ILE A 27 12.66 2.16 -4.06
C ILE A 27 14.16 2.33 -3.84
N VAL A 28 14.92 1.24 -3.84
CA VAL A 28 16.34 1.28 -3.49
C VAL A 28 17.22 2.01 -4.52
N LYS A 29 16.75 2.15 -5.76
CA LYS A 29 17.40 3.01 -6.77
C LYS A 29 17.37 4.50 -6.42
N ARG A 30 16.36 4.93 -5.65
CA ARG A 30 16.07 6.34 -5.37
C ARG A 30 16.32 6.73 -3.94
N GLN A 31 16.18 5.80 -3.03
CA GLN A 31 16.36 5.98 -1.59
C GLN A 31 16.82 4.66 -0.96
N ARG A 32 17.50 4.77 0.17
CA ARG A 32 17.94 3.60 0.94
C ARG A 32 17.15 3.55 2.25
N PRO A 33 15.99 2.87 2.26
CA PRO A 33 15.17 2.81 3.47
C PRO A 33 15.91 2.05 4.57
N LYS A 34 15.88 2.59 5.79
CA LYS A 34 16.33 1.88 6.98
C LYS A 34 15.27 0.91 7.50
N LEU A 35 14.00 1.25 7.30
CA LEU A 35 12.86 0.40 7.59
C LEU A 35 11.95 0.34 6.37
N LEU A 36 11.61 -0.87 5.97
CA LEU A 36 10.63 -1.16 4.94
C LEU A 36 9.40 -1.78 5.61
N VAL A 37 8.25 -1.10 5.54
CA VAL A 37 6.98 -1.63 6.06
C VAL A 37 6.16 -2.14 4.88
N ILE A 38 5.81 -3.42 4.90
CA ILE A 38 5.14 -4.12 3.81
C ILE A 38 3.80 -4.67 4.30
N ASN A 39 2.74 -4.46 3.53
CA ASN A 39 1.43 -5.02 3.81
C ASN A 39 1.45 -6.55 3.62
N ALA A 40 1.24 -7.30 4.69
CA ALA A 40 1.19 -8.76 4.67
C ALA A 40 -0.08 -9.32 4.01
N SER A 41 -1.16 -8.53 3.92
CA SER A 41 -2.41 -8.97 3.27
C SER A 41 -2.19 -9.41 1.83
N ALA A 42 -1.20 -8.83 1.13
CA ALA A 42 -0.86 -9.23 -0.22
C ALA A 42 -0.43 -10.69 -0.34
N PHE A 43 0.02 -11.30 0.75
CA PHE A 43 0.46 -12.70 0.81
C PHE A 43 -0.57 -13.62 1.47
N SER A 44 -1.45 -13.07 2.32
CA SER A 44 -2.40 -13.85 3.13
C SER A 44 -3.80 -13.97 2.52
N GLN A 45 -4.01 -13.46 1.31
CA GLN A 45 -5.30 -13.50 0.61
C GLN A 45 -5.36 -14.56 -0.50
N GLY A 46 -4.54 -15.59 -0.43
CA GLY A 46 -4.41 -16.59 -1.48
C GLY A 46 -3.81 -15.99 -2.76
N ASN A 47 -4.22 -16.53 -3.91
CA ASN A 47 -3.76 -16.04 -5.22
C ASN A 47 -4.53 -14.80 -5.71
N TRP A 48 -5.06 -14.02 -4.79
CA TRP A 48 -5.84 -12.84 -5.11
C TRP A 48 -5.05 -11.85 -5.98
N ASN A 49 -5.62 -11.49 -7.11
CA ASN A 49 -5.09 -10.51 -8.05
C ASN A 49 -3.72 -10.84 -8.71
N LEU A 50 -3.17 -12.02 -8.54
CA LEU A 50 -1.89 -12.38 -9.18
C LEU A 50 -1.95 -12.31 -10.71
N THR A 51 -3.13 -12.56 -11.27
CA THR A 51 -3.40 -12.60 -12.71
C THR A 51 -4.39 -11.52 -13.16
N ASP A 52 -4.80 -10.62 -12.27
CA ASP A 52 -5.73 -9.55 -12.60
C ASP A 52 -5.00 -8.37 -13.23
N GLU A 53 -5.28 -8.11 -14.50
CA GLU A 53 -4.65 -7.05 -15.28
C GLU A 53 -4.79 -5.66 -14.62
N VAL A 54 -5.95 -5.35 -14.04
CA VAL A 54 -6.22 -4.03 -13.42
C VAL A 54 -5.26 -3.78 -12.27
N TYR A 55 -5.02 -4.79 -11.42
CA TYR A 55 -4.14 -4.67 -10.28
C TYR A 55 -2.65 -4.69 -10.66
N LEU A 56 -2.27 -5.51 -11.65
CA LEU A 56 -0.92 -5.54 -12.20
C LEU A 56 -0.54 -4.18 -12.82
N ARG A 57 -1.46 -3.58 -13.59
CA ARG A 57 -1.24 -2.29 -14.24
C ARG A 57 -1.09 -1.12 -13.27
N LYS A 58 -1.69 -1.17 -12.09
CA LYS A 58 -1.48 -0.13 -11.05
C LYS A 58 -0.02 0.13 -10.77
N TRP A 59 0.82 -0.90 -10.88
CA TRP A 59 2.27 -0.77 -10.70
C TRP A 59 3.01 -0.66 -12.05
N ILE A 60 2.80 -1.60 -12.95
CA ILE A 60 3.59 -1.76 -14.18
C ILE A 60 3.48 -0.55 -15.10
N ASP A 61 2.28 0.01 -15.29
CA ASP A 61 2.08 1.16 -16.16
C ASP A 61 2.79 2.42 -15.65
N ASN A 62 3.00 2.51 -14.34
CA ASN A 62 3.71 3.60 -13.70
C ASN A 62 5.23 3.39 -13.59
N MET A 63 5.74 2.20 -13.95
CA MET A 63 7.18 1.94 -13.95
C MET A 63 7.86 2.69 -15.11
N PRO A 64 9.04 3.28 -14.87
CA PRO A 64 9.87 3.74 -15.97
C PRO A 64 10.29 2.56 -16.84
N MET A 65 10.49 2.80 -18.15
CA MET A 65 11.06 1.78 -19.02
C MET A 65 12.48 1.45 -18.55
N SER A 66 12.67 0.24 -18.09
CA SER A 66 13.91 -0.20 -17.41
C SER A 66 14.00 -1.73 -17.43
N GLN A 67 15.18 -2.27 -17.14
CA GLN A 67 15.36 -3.71 -17.01
C GLN A 67 14.40 -4.29 -15.94
N ASN A 68 14.20 -3.59 -14.82
CA ASN A 68 13.26 -4.02 -13.79
C ASN A 68 11.81 -4.15 -14.32
N LYS A 69 11.39 -3.27 -15.23
CA LYS A 69 10.07 -3.39 -15.86
C LYS A 69 10.01 -4.62 -16.77
N LEU A 70 11.04 -4.83 -17.60
CA LEU A 70 11.11 -6.00 -18.49
C LEU A 70 11.06 -7.30 -17.67
N ASP A 71 11.93 -7.42 -16.67
CA ASP A 71 11.98 -8.59 -15.79
C ASP A 71 10.66 -8.81 -15.06
N THR A 72 9.99 -7.72 -14.63
CA THR A 72 8.70 -7.80 -13.94
C THR A 72 7.62 -8.35 -14.86
N VAL A 73 7.53 -7.85 -16.10
CA VAL A 73 6.53 -8.32 -17.07
C VAL A 73 6.77 -9.79 -17.43
N GLU A 74 8.02 -10.22 -17.55
CA GLU A 74 8.38 -11.61 -17.82
C GLU A 74 7.96 -12.59 -16.69
N THR A 75 7.89 -12.11 -15.44
CA THR A 75 7.46 -12.93 -14.29
C THR A 75 5.95 -13.05 -14.17
N ILE A 76 5.18 -12.27 -14.91
CA ILE A 76 3.73 -12.34 -14.87
C ILE A 76 3.25 -13.66 -15.48
N PRO A 77 2.37 -14.39 -14.79
CA PRO A 77 1.84 -15.64 -15.34
C PRO A 77 1.21 -15.41 -16.71
N LYS A 78 1.55 -16.27 -17.68
CA LYS A 78 1.01 -16.21 -19.05
C LYS A 78 -0.51 -16.49 -19.15
N ASN A 79 -1.16 -16.69 -18.03
CA ASN A 79 -2.57 -17.01 -17.91
C ASN A 79 -3.42 -15.88 -17.32
N ILE A 80 -3.00 -14.63 -17.55
CA ILE A 80 -3.82 -13.46 -17.25
C ILE A 80 -5.16 -13.60 -18.00
N ASN A 81 -6.27 -13.43 -17.25
CA ASN A 81 -7.65 -13.50 -17.79
C ASN A 81 -7.93 -14.80 -18.56
N LYS A 82 -7.79 -15.95 -17.89
CA LYS A 82 -7.98 -17.31 -18.47
C LYS A 82 -9.28 -17.51 -19.27
N ASP A 83 -10.28 -16.70 -19.02
CA ASP A 83 -11.63 -16.87 -19.57
C ASP A 83 -11.82 -16.20 -20.94
N ASP A 84 -10.81 -15.48 -21.46
CA ASP A 84 -10.90 -14.72 -22.70
C ASP A 84 -9.68 -15.01 -23.61
N GLU A 85 -9.85 -15.99 -24.54
CA GLU A 85 -8.75 -16.45 -25.41
C GLU A 85 -8.26 -15.37 -26.39
N GLU A 86 -9.14 -14.45 -26.81
CA GLU A 86 -8.82 -13.38 -27.74
C GLU A 86 -7.98 -12.27 -27.12
N VAL A 87 -7.99 -12.14 -25.79
CA VAL A 87 -7.30 -11.10 -25.03
C VAL A 87 -5.85 -11.49 -24.68
N LYS A 88 -5.50 -12.79 -24.69
CA LYS A 88 -4.22 -13.31 -24.17
C LYS A 88 -2.97 -12.81 -24.91
N ASP A 89 -3.02 -12.73 -26.23
CA ASP A 89 -1.83 -12.45 -27.04
C ASP A 89 -1.40 -10.98 -27.03
N ASN A 90 -2.33 -10.07 -26.76
CA ASN A 90 -2.05 -8.62 -26.77
C ASN A 90 -1.73 -8.01 -25.40
N ILE A 91 -2.02 -8.69 -24.28
CA ILE A 91 -1.83 -8.13 -22.95
C ILE A 91 -0.36 -7.95 -22.63
N SER A 92 0.50 -8.91 -22.94
CA SER A 92 1.92 -8.83 -22.62
C SER A 92 2.59 -7.64 -23.31
N ASP A 93 2.32 -7.40 -24.60
CA ASP A 93 2.91 -6.30 -25.35
C ASP A 93 2.46 -4.95 -24.80
N THR A 94 1.19 -4.83 -24.44
CA THR A 94 0.65 -3.59 -23.82
C THR A 94 1.14 -3.35 -22.39
N LEU A 95 1.64 -4.37 -21.68
CA LEU A 95 2.31 -4.19 -20.39
C LEU A 95 3.71 -3.61 -20.57
N TYR A 96 4.44 -4.02 -21.63
CA TYR A 96 5.71 -3.39 -21.98
C TYR A 96 5.50 -1.94 -22.42
N PHE A 97 4.51 -1.70 -23.30
CA PHE A 97 4.22 -0.40 -23.90
C PHE A 97 2.78 0.06 -23.61
N PRO A 98 2.52 0.66 -22.42
CA PRO A 98 1.17 1.10 -22.06
C PRO A 98 0.54 2.08 -23.06
N LEU A 99 1.35 2.80 -23.85
CA LEU A 99 0.88 3.72 -24.88
C LEU A 99 -0.03 3.02 -25.89
N GLU A 100 0.21 1.76 -26.21
CA GLU A 100 -0.59 0.99 -27.16
C GLU A 100 -2.02 0.79 -26.62
N LYS A 101 -2.17 0.47 -25.35
CA LYS A 101 -3.49 0.36 -24.69
C LYS A 101 -4.23 1.69 -24.62
N TYR A 102 -3.51 2.78 -24.34
CA TYR A 102 -4.11 4.09 -24.06
C TYR A 102 -4.09 5.05 -25.25
N HIS A 103 -3.67 4.62 -26.44
CA HIS A 103 -3.56 5.50 -27.61
C HIS A 103 -4.87 6.16 -27.99
N GLY A 104 -6.01 5.52 -27.73
CA GLY A 104 -7.34 6.10 -27.97
C GLY A 104 -7.62 7.37 -27.16
N ASN A 105 -7.03 7.50 -25.97
CA ASN A 105 -7.22 8.63 -25.06
C ASN A 105 -6.62 9.93 -25.61
N TRP A 106 -5.72 9.87 -26.60
CA TRP A 106 -5.16 11.07 -27.22
C TRP A 106 -6.18 11.89 -28.02
N LYS A 107 -7.30 11.25 -28.37
CA LYS A 107 -8.43 11.90 -29.06
C LYS A 107 -9.32 12.68 -28.10
N ASP A 108 -9.11 12.49 -26.78
CA ASP A 108 -9.82 13.21 -25.73
C ASP A 108 -8.95 14.36 -25.19
N PRO A 109 -9.25 15.63 -25.57
CA PRO A 109 -8.46 16.78 -25.13
C PRO A 109 -8.48 16.97 -23.60
N GLU A 110 -9.55 16.60 -22.91
CA GLU A 110 -9.69 16.73 -21.47
C GLU A 110 -8.79 15.72 -20.75
N ALA A 111 -8.75 14.46 -21.20
CA ALA A 111 -7.87 13.43 -20.70
C ALA A 111 -6.38 13.81 -20.89
N VAL A 112 -6.04 14.38 -22.06
CA VAL A 112 -4.67 14.85 -22.34
C VAL A 112 -4.29 16.01 -21.41
N TYR A 113 -5.16 17.02 -21.29
CA TYR A 113 -4.92 18.16 -20.40
C TYR A 113 -4.78 17.75 -18.95
N THR A 114 -5.69 16.93 -18.45
CA THR A 114 -5.65 16.41 -17.08
C THR A 114 -4.37 15.62 -16.81
N SER A 115 -3.94 14.77 -17.74
CA SER A 115 -2.69 14.01 -17.65
C SER A 115 -1.47 14.94 -17.59
N PHE A 116 -1.44 15.99 -18.41
CA PHE A 116 -0.36 16.95 -18.41
C PHE A 116 -0.28 17.73 -17.10
N VAL A 117 -1.39 18.26 -16.62
CA VAL A 117 -1.48 19.01 -15.35
C VAL A 117 -1.08 18.12 -14.17
N THR A 118 -1.58 16.88 -14.14
CA THR A 118 -1.22 15.92 -13.09
C THR A 118 0.27 15.61 -13.09
N ARG A 119 0.87 15.36 -14.25
CA ARG A 119 2.33 15.12 -14.36
C ARG A 119 3.16 16.33 -13.92
N ALA A 120 2.77 17.53 -14.32
CA ALA A 120 3.43 18.76 -13.90
C ALA A 120 3.34 18.93 -12.37
N TYR A 121 2.17 18.74 -11.80
CA TYR A 121 1.96 18.78 -10.36
C TYR A 121 2.82 17.74 -9.62
N MET A 122 2.80 16.49 -10.06
CA MET A 122 3.58 15.40 -9.46
C MET A 122 5.08 15.68 -9.53
N ARG A 123 5.55 16.22 -10.65
CA ARG A 123 6.97 16.62 -10.80
C ARG A 123 7.36 17.75 -9.85
N LEU A 124 6.55 18.80 -9.75
CA LEU A 124 6.80 19.96 -8.91
C LEU A 124 6.69 19.66 -7.40
N SER A 125 5.86 18.70 -7.03
CA SER A 125 5.66 18.27 -5.65
C SER A 125 6.56 17.10 -5.22
N GLY A 126 7.40 16.60 -6.11
CA GLY A 126 8.25 15.43 -5.84
C GLY A 126 7.45 14.16 -5.56
N GLY A 127 6.46 13.86 -6.39
CA GLY A 127 5.62 12.67 -6.28
C GLY A 127 4.35 12.87 -5.44
N GLY A 128 3.84 14.10 -5.37
CA GLY A 128 2.70 14.48 -4.53
C GLY A 128 3.11 14.87 -3.11
N TYR A 129 2.40 15.80 -2.52
CA TYR A 129 2.67 16.23 -1.13
C TYR A 129 2.13 15.25 -0.09
N LEU A 130 1.10 14.47 -0.39
CA LEU A 130 0.59 13.43 0.50
C LEU A 130 1.39 12.13 0.40
N LYS A 131 2.35 12.01 -0.54
CA LYS A 131 3.21 10.82 -0.70
C LYS A 131 2.40 9.53 -0.86
N GLY A 132 1.32 9.57 -1.65
CA GLY A 132 0.43 8.44 -1.86
C GLY A 132 -0.63 8.24 -0.77
N PHE A 133 -0.61 9.02 0.29
CA PHE A 133 -1.65 8.95 1.32
C PHE A 133 -2.98 9.48 0.79
N TYR A 134 -4.04 8.77 1.08
CA TYR A 134 -5.42 9.24 1.03
C TYR A 134 -6.19 8.68 2.23
N SER A 135 -7.28 9.32 2.61
CA SER A 135 -8.15 8.88 3.69
C SER A 135 -9.55 8.65 3.17
N LYS A 136 -10.09 7.47 3.41
CA LYS A 136 -11.55 7.26 3.37
C LYS A 136 -12.16 7.88 4.62
N THR A 137 -13.41 8.30 4.52
CA THR A 137 -14.15 8.91 5.64
C THR A 137 -15.41 8.10 5.92
N GLY A 138 -15.99 8.33 7.07
CA GLY A 138 -17.14 7.57 7.57
C GLY A 138 -16.78 6.74 8.80
N ILE A 139 -17.79 6.10 9.35
CA ILE A 139 -17.70 5.22 10.53
C ILE A 139 -18.61 4.02 10.28
N THR A 140 -18.06 2.80 10.36
CA THR A 140 -18.83 1.56 10.20
C THR A 140 -19.69 1.22 11.41
N GLY A 141 -19.31 1.71 12.59
CA GLY A 141 -19.98 1.42 13.86
C GLY A 141 -19.61 0.08 14.49
N GLY A 142 -18.51 -0.55 14.01
CA GLY A 142 -17.94 -1.75 14.62
C GLY A 142 -18.46 -3.08 14.07
N ARG A 143 -17.86 -4.17 14.56
CA ARG A 143 -18.12 -5.55 14.12
C ARG A 143 -19.58 -5.98 14.26
N ASP A 144 -20.22 -5.60 15.36
CA ASP A 144 -21.61 -5.95 15.61
C ASP A 144 -22.53 -5.33 14.55
N ASN A 145 -22.23 -4.11 14.12
CA ASN A 145 -22.95 -3.46 13.03
C ASN A 145 -22.74 -4.18 11.69
N LEU A 146 -21.51 -4.56 11.38
CA LEU A 146 -21.19 -5.31 10.16
C LEU A 146 -21.91 -6.67 10.11
N ALA A 147 -21.97 -7.38 11.22
CA ALA A 147 -22.73 -8.63 11.34
C ALA A 147 -24.21 -8.42 11.06
N ASN A 148 -24.80 -7.34 11.57
CA ASN A 148 -26.21 -7.00 11.39
C ASN A 148 -26.58 -6.65 9.93
N ILE A 149 -25.64 -6.07 9.17
CA ILE A 149 -25.85 -5.72 7.74
C ILE A 149 -25.40 -6.84 6.79
N GLY A 150 -25.06 -8.03 7.32
CA GLY A 150 -24.73 -9.20 6.51
C GLY A 150 -23.43 -9.09 5.71
N GLN A 151 -22.46 -8.32 6.20
CA GLN A 151 -21.15 -8.26 5.55
C GLN A 151 -20.43 -9.61 5.66
N PRO A 152 -19.74 -10.06 4.59
CA PRO A 152 -19.06 -11.33 4.61
C PRO A 152 -17.95 -11.35 5.66
N THR A 153 -17.95 -12.38 6.50
CA THR A 153 -16.83 -12.67 7.39
C THR A 153 -15.72 -13.35 6.58
N LYS A 154 -14.48 -12.98 6.84
CA LYS A 154 -13.34 -13.67 6.26
C LYS A 154 -13.20 -15.04 6.93
N GLU A 155 -13.22 -16.11 6.14
CA GLU A 155 -13.14 -17.47 6.69
C GLU A 155 -11.73 -17.83 7.13
N ALA A 156 -10.73 -17.49 6.31
CA ALA A 156 -9.33 -17.84 6.57
C ALA A 156 -8.34 -16.83 5.96
N TYR A 157 -7.16 -16.75 6.58
CA TYR A 157 -5.96 -16.21 5.92
C TYR A 157 -5.21 -17.37 5.24
N VAL A 158 -4.99 -17.26 3.94
CA VAL A 158 -4.42 -18.34 3.13
C VAL A 158 -3.10 -17.92 2.51
N LEU A 159 -2.00 -18.61 2.85
CA LEU A 159 -0.72 -18.49 2.18
C LEU A 159 -0.57 -19.65 1.18
N THR A 160 -0.82 -19.39 -0.09
CA THR A 160 -0.61 -20.39 -1.16
C THR A 160 0.89 -20.65 -1.38
N ASP A 161 1.22 -21.73 -2.07
CA ASP A 161 2.62 -22.04 -2.39
C ASP A 161 3.24 -20.98 -3.31
N GLU A 162 2.47 -20.39 -4.22
CA GLU A 162 2.90 -19.28 -5.08
C GLU A 162 3.20 -18.03 -4.25
N CYS A 163 2.27 -17.59 -3.40
CA CYS A 163 2.49 -16.44 -2.52
C CYS A 163 3.66 -16.68 -1.53
N ARG A 164 3.82 -17.91 -1.07
CA ARG A 164 4.96 -18.33 -0.25
C ARG A 164 6.29 -18.17 -0.98
N ALA A 165 6.33 -18.56 -2.25
CA ALA A 165 7.53 -18.41 -3.08
C ALA A 165 7.88 -16.92 -3.27
N TYR A 166 6.90 -16.07 -3.59
CA TYR A 166 7.10 -14.62 -3.72
C TYR A 166 7.53 -13.96 -2.40
N LEU A 167 6.97 -14.38 -1.27
CA LEU A 167 7.39 -13.90 0.05
C LEU A 167 8.85 -14.23 0.33
N LYS A 168 9.26 -15.48 0.14
CA LYS A 168 10.65 -15.90 0.33
C LYS A 168 11.61 -15.20 -0.62
N GLU A 169 11.22 -15.03 -1.88
CA GLU A 169 12.00 -14.29 -2.86
C GLU A 169 12.20 -12.82 -2.44
N LEU A 170 11.13 -12.15 -2.00
CA LEU A 170 11.17 -10.77 -1.53
C LEU A 170 12.12 -10.62 -0.33
N LEU A 171 11.95 -11.45 0.71
CA LEU A 171 12.76 -11.37 1.94
C LEU A 171 14.23 -11.68 1.66
N SER A 172 14.50 -12.71 0.85
CA SER A 172 15.87 -13.01 0.38
C SER A 172 16.47 -11.83 -0.38
N TYR A 173 15.69 -11.16 -1.21
CA TYR A 173 16.12 -10.00 -1.97
C TYR A 173 16.41 -8.80 -1.06
N CYS A 174 15.58 -8.54 -0.05
CA CYS A 174 15.81 -7.52 0.96
C CYS A 174 17.14 -7.76 1.71
N ASN A 175 17.42 -9.01 2.10
CA ASN A 175 18.69 -9.39 2.72
C ASN A 175 19.89 -9.14 1.77
N LYS A 176 19.76 -9.51 0.50
CA LYS A 176 20.80 -9.28 -0.53
C LYS A 176 21.07 -7.79 -0.74
N LEU A 177 20.06 -6.94 -0.61
CA LEU A 177 20.20 -5.49 -0.71
C LEU A 177 20.75 -4.84 0.57
N GLY A 178 20.87 -5.59 1.67
CA GLY A 178 21.32 -5.08 2.97
C GLY A 178 20.28 -4.14 3.63
N ILE A 179 18.98 -4.36 3.40
CA ILE A 179 17.93 -3.63 4.09
C ILE A 179 17.92 -4.11 5.54
N GLU A 180 18.19 -3.18 6.46
CA GLU A 180 18.43 -3.48 7.87
C GLU A 180 17.15 -3.98 8.56
N HIS A 181 16.02 -3.31 8.32
CA HIS A 181 14.74 -3.65 8.94
C HIS A 181 13.63 -3.80 7.90
N VAL A 182 12.91 -4.92 7.98
CA VAL A 182 11.66 -5.14 7.25
C VAL A 182 10.60 -5.52 8.26
N LEU A 183 9.50 -4.81 8.25
CA LEU A 183 8.29 -5.10 9.03
C LEU A 183 7.18 -5.53 8.08
N LEU A 184 6.81 -6.82 8.10
CA LEU A 184 5.56 -7.24 7.51
C LEU A 184 4.43 -6.91 8.47
N LEU A 185 3.47 -6.13 8.00
CA LEU A 185 2.32 -5.68 8.78
C LEU A 185 1.04 -6.29 8.22
N GLN A 186 0.37 -7.13 9.00
CA GLN A 186 -1.03 -7.47 8.75
C GLN A 186 -1.89 -6.34 9.30
N PRO A 187 -2.58 -5.57 8.43
CA PRO A 187 -3.34 -4.41 8.88
C PRO A 187 -4.56 -4.80 9.71
N PRO A 188 -5.08 -3.86 10.51
CA PRO A 188 -6.36 -4.02 11.18
C PRO A 188 -7.48 -4.29 10.19
N HIS A 189 -8.41 -5.14 10.58
CA HIS A 189 -9.56 -5.50 9.79
C HIS A 189 -10.75 -5.77 10.70
N GLU A 190 -11.90 -5.14 10.46
CA GLU A 190 -13.08 -5.37 11.30
C GLU A 190 -13.61 -6.81 11.16
N THR A 191 -13.53 -7.37 9.93
CA THR A 191 -13.90 -8.77 9.72
C THR A 191 -12.71 -9.68 10.04
N GLN A 192 -12.82 -10.45 11.11
CA GLN A 192 -11.78 -11.38 11.54
C GLN A 192 -11.95 -12.73 10.85
N ALA A 193 -10.83 -13.33 10.43
CA ALA A 193 -10.83 -14.72 10.02
C ALA A 193 -10.71 -15.64 11.23
N ALA A 194 -11.49 -16.71 11.23
CA ALA A 194 -11.39 -17.77 12.26
C ALA A 194 -10.09 -18.55 12.13
N ASP A 195 -9.61 -18.80 10.91
CA ASP A 195 -8.36 -19.49 10.63
C ASP A 195 -7.22 -18.50 10.31
N LYS A 196 -6.21 -18.48 11.18
CA LYS A 196 -5.00 -17.66 11.06
C LYS A 196 -3.75 -18.42 10.61
N SER A 197 -3.87 -19.67 10.25
CA SER A 197 -2.73 -20.53 9.90
C SER A 197 -1.85 -19.92 8.78
N GLY A 198 -2.44 -19.19 7.85
CA GLY A 198 -1.70 -18.45 6.82
C GLY A 198 -0.83 -17.33 7.39
N LEU A 199 -1.32 -16.58 8.40
CA LEU A 199 -0.53 -15.53 9.07
C LEU A 199 0.60 -16.10 9.90
N GLU A 200 0.37 -17.20 10.63
CA GLU A 200 1.40 -17.91 11.40
C GLU A 200 2.54 -18.40 10.50
N GLN A 201 2.21 -18.89 9.31
CA GLN A 201 3.21 -19.28 8.32
C GLN A 201 3.99 -18.07 7.78
N ILE A 202 3.34 -16.93 7.49
CA ILE A 202 3.99 -15.69 7.08
C ILE A 202 4.93 -15.21 8.17
N GLU A 203 4.48 -15.19 9.42
CA GLU A 203 5.31 -14.82 10.57
C GLU A 203 6.54 -15.71 10.70
N SER A 204 6.36 -17.03 10.65
CA SER A 204 7.45 -18.00 10.73
C SER A 204 8.49 -17.80 9.64
N ILE A 205 8.04 -17.60 8.39
CA ILE A 205 8.94 -17.34 7.27
C ILE A 205 9.68 -16.00 7.49
N THR A 206 8.96 -14.93 7.86
CA THR A 206 9.54 -13.61 8.06
C THR A 206 10.64 -13.62 9.11
N LYS A 207 10.38 -14.25 10.24
CA LYS A 207 11.35 -14.44 11.34
C LYS A 207 12.56 -15.27 10.91
N ALA A 208 12.37 -16.30 10.08
CA ALA A 208 13.47 -17.12 9.56
C ALA A 208 14.46 -16.32 8.68
N TYR A 209 14.01 -15.22 8.08
CA TYR A 209 14.87 -14.28 7.35
C TYR A 209 15.45 -13.16 8.24
N GLY A 210 15.16 -13.16 9.54
CA GLY A 210 15.66 -12.17 10.50
C GLY A 210 14.87 -10.85 10.51
N TYR A 211 13.63 -10.87 10.03
CA TYR A 211 12.76 -9.71 9.95
C TYR A 211 11.54 -9.82 10.88
N ASP A 212 10.81 -8.73 11.05
CA ASP A 212 9.69 -8.64 11.97
C ASP A 212 8.33 -8.80 11.28
N PHE A 213 7.39 -9.37 12.01
CA PHE A 213 5.99 -9.49 11.64
C PHE A 213 5.11 -8.88 12.74
N LEU A 214 4.14 -8.07 12.35
CA LEU A 214 3.14 -7.47 13.23
C LEU A 214 1.74 -7.85 12.75
N ASP A 215 1.03 -8.64 13.54
CA ASP A 215 -0.38 -8.97 13.30
C ASP A 215 -1.28 -7.99 14.04
N LEU A 216 -1.99 -7.16 13.29
CA LEU A 216 -3.05 -6.29 13.79
C LEU A 216 -4.44 -6.75 13.32
N SER A 217 -4.58 -7.99 12.84
CA SER A 217 -5.86 -8.47 12.34
C SER A 217 -6.94 -8.60 13.42
N THR A 218 -6.55 -8.73 14.71
CA THR A 218 -7.49 -8.93 15.82
C THR A 218 -7.28 -7.99 16.99
N ASP A 219 -6.05 -7.86 17.47
CA ASP A 219 -5.75 -7.21 18.76
C ASP A 219 -5.36 -5.73 18.60
N TYR A 220 -5.79 -5.10 17.51
CA TYR A 220 -5.43 -3.72 17.18
C TYR A 220 -5.88 -2.69 18.23
N GLU A 221 -6.94 -2.97 19.00
CA GLU A 221 -7.36 -2.09 20.10
C GLU A 221 -6.30 -2.07 21.21
N SER A 222 -5.89 -3.24 21.66
CA SER A 222 -4.90 -3.36 22.75
C SER A 222 -3.50 -2.94 22.31
N ILE A 223 -3.12 -3.21 21.05
CA ILE A 223 -1.78 -2.96 20.52
C ILE A 223 -1.62 -1.51 20.09
N ALA A 224 -2.53 -0.99 19.27
CA ALA A 224 -2.41 0.32 18.64
C ALA A 224 -3.47 1.34 19.09
N GLY A 225 -4.37 0.95 19.99
CA GLY A 225 -5.46 1.77 20.51
C GLY A 225 -6.51 2.13 19.46
N ILE A 226 -6.65 1.30 18.40
CA ILE A 226 -7.62 1.51 17.32
C ILE A 226 -9.00 1.06 17.82
N ASP A 227 -9.95 1.98 17.82
CA ASP A 227 -11.33 1.76 18.31
C ASP A 227 -12.18 1.17 17.19
N ASP A 228 -12.67 -0.05 17.41
CA ASP A 228 -13.52 -0.79 16.48
C ASP A 228 -14.79 -0.02 16.08
N SER A 229 -15.39 0.68 17.03
CA SER A 229 -16.66 1.38 16.83
C SER A 229 -16.53 2.73 16.13
N HIS A 230 -15.29 3.25 15.97
CA HIS A 230 -15.10 4.63 15.54
C HIS A 230 -14.03 4.81 14.44
N ASP A 231 -12.99 3.98 14.40
CA ASP A 231 -11.77 4.26 13.65
C ASP A 231 -11.72 3.66 12.25
N PHE A 232 -12.79 2.99 11.81
CA PHE A 232 -12.91 2.41 10.48
C PHE A 232 -13.87 3.20 9.60
N ALA A 233 -13.49 3.43 8.35
CA ALA A 233 -14.34 4.02 7.32
C ALA A 233 -15.24 2.97 6.64
N ASP A 234 -14.72 1.76 6.52
CA ASP A 234 -15.38 0.55 6.08
C ASP A 234 -14.64 -0.65 6.71
N PHE A 235 -15.11 -1.89 6.47
CA PHE A 235 -14.56 -3.08 7.10
C PHE A 235 -13.08 -3.38 6.81
N GLU A 236 -12.49 -2.71 5.82
CA GLU A 236 -11.09 -2.91 5.41
C GLU A 236 -10.21 -1.67 5.62
N HIS A 237 -10.79 -0.50 5.79
CA HIS A 237 -10.02 0.74 5.77
C HIS A 237 -10.21 1.58 7.01
N LEU A 238 -9.12 1.91 7.64
CA LEU A 238 -9.10 2.90 8.71
C LEU A 238 -9.50 4.28 8.17
N ASN A 239 -10.31 5.00 8.93
CA ASN A 239 -10.54 6.43 8.70
C ASN A 239 -9.37 7.28 9.24
N ALA A 240 -9.50 8.61 9.18
CA ALA A 240 -8.44 9.52 9.62
C ALA A 240 -8.07 9.41 11.12
N TYR A 241 -8.97 8.90 11.96
CA TYR A 241 -8.71 8.66 13.37
C TYR A 241 -7.86 7.40 13.57
N GLY A 242 -8.30 6.29 12.99
CA GLY A 242 -7.57 5.02 13.04
C GLY A 242 -6.21 5.10 12.35
N ALA A 243 -6.14 5.71 11.17
CA ALA A 243 -4.88 5.93 10.45
C ALA A 243 -3.87 6.74 11.27
N LYS A 244 -4.32 7.74 12.04
CA LYS A 244 -3.46 8.51 12.95
C LYS A 244 -2.89 7.63 14.07
N LYS A 245 -3.72 6.77 14.68
CA LYS A 245 -3.30 5.87 15.76
C LYS A 245 -2.28 4.85 15.25
N LEU A 246 -2.59 4.17 14.14
CA LEU A 246 -1.66 3.22 13.51
C LEU A 246 -0.32 3.87 13.13
N THR A 247 -0.37 5.06 12.51
CA THR A 247 0.85 5.79 12.13
C THR A 247 1.69 6.17 13.34
N ALA A 248 1.04 6.57 14.45
CA ALA A 248 1.75 6.89 15.69
C ALA A 248 2.40 5.64 16.29
N TYR A 249 1.72 4.51 16.28
CA TYR A 249 2.25 3.23 16.76
C TYR A 249 3.48 2.79 15.96
N ILE A 250 3.38 2.73 14.63
CA ILE A 250 4.51 2.36 13.75
C ILE A 250 5.66 3.38 13.88
N GLY A 251 5.35 4.66 14.00
CA GLY A 251 6.36 5.70 14.22
C GLY A 251 7.12 5.53 15.53
N ASN A 252 6.43 5.12 16.59
CA ASN A 252 7.07 4.80 17.88
C ASN A 252 7.95 3.54 17.77
N MET A 253 7.51 2.50 17.06
CA MET A 253 8.34 1.33 16.78
C MET A 253 9.61 1.73 16.01
N ALA A 254 9.47 2.55 14.96
CA ALA A 254 10.60 3.01 14.15
C ALA A 254 11.67 3.70 15.00
N VAL A 255 11.27 4.53 15.96
CA VAL A 255 12.21 5.25 16.83
C VAL A 255 12.76 4.36 17.93
N ASN A 256 11.90 3.66 18.67
CA ASN A 256 12.26 3.02 19.93
C ASN A 256 12.75 1.59 19.74
N GLN A 257 12.22 0.86 18.76
CA GLN A 257 12.61 -0.52 18.49
C GLN A 257 13.72 -0.60 17.44
N TYR A 258 13.60 0.16 16.35
CA TYR A 258 14.57 0.13 15.25
C TYR A 258 15.64 1.23 15.34
N GLY A 259 15.58 2.13 16.34
CA GLY A 259 16.57 3.17 16.55
C GLY A 259 16.67 4.20 15.41
N ILE A 260 15.64 4.31 14.57
CA ILE A 260 15.65 5.18 13.40
C ILE A 260 15.60 6.64 13.83
N LYS A 261 16.60 7.41 13.41
CA LYS A 261 16.70 8.84 13.68
C LYS A 261 16.46 9.62 12.40
N SER A 262 15.92 10.83 12.54
CA SER A 262 15.82 11.77 11.41
C SER A 262 17.19 12.27 11.00
N ASP A 263 17.55 12.06 9.74
CA ASP A 263 18.78 12.60 9.13
C ASP A 263 18.49 13.34 7.81
N THR A 264 17.28 13.89 7.68
CA THR A 264 16.83 14.59 6.48
C THR A 264 17.75 15.73 6.09
N ALA A 265 18.25 15.70 4.87
CA ALA A 265 19.08 16.77 4.32
C ALA A 265 18.34 18.11 4.32
N LYS A 266 19.05 19.22 4.61
CA LYS A 266 18.45 20.57 4.64
C LYS A 266 17.76 20.95 3.33
N SER A 267 18.24 20.46 2.19
CA SER A 267 17.66 20.67 0.86
C SER A 267 16.26 20.06 0.70
N GLU A 268 16.00 18.96 1.37
CA GLU A 268 14.72 18.27 1.29
C GLU A 268 13.68 18.78 2.31
N LEU A 269 14.16 19.46 3.34
CA LEU A 269 13.33 19.91 4.46
C LEU A 269 12.15 20.79 4.03
N SER A 270 12.30 21.58 2.95
CA SER A 270 11.24 22.46 2.44
C SER A 270 10.08 21.67 1.82
N ILE A 271 10.38 20.63 1.04
CA ILE A 271 9.37 19.75 0.41
C ILE A 271 8.61 19.00 1.50
N TRP A 272 9.34 18.47 2.47
CA TRP A 272 8.75 17.75 3.58
C TRP A 272 7.89 18.64 4.47
N LYS A 273 8.29 19.86 4.76
CA LYS A 273 7.43 20.83 5.50
C LYS A 273 6.11 21.08 4.77
N LYS A 274 6.14 21.17 3.43
CA LYS A 274 4.93 21.29 2.62
C LYS A 274 4.08 20.01 2.71
N SER A 275 4.71 18.83 2.62
CA SER A 275 4.02 17.54 2.79
C SER A 275 3.31 17.46 4.14
N VAL A 276 3.99 17.75 5.25
CA VAL A 276 3.38 17.77 6.59
C VAL A 276 2.20 18.72 6.67
N LYS A 277 2.34 19.94 6.14
CA LYS A 277 1.23 20.90 6.13
C LYS A 277 0.04 20.38 5.34
N ARG A 278 0.29 19.76 4.18
CA ARG A 278 -0.76 19.18 3.32
C ARG A 278 -1.43 17.99 3.98
N THR A 279 -0.66 17.07 4.56
CA THR A 279 -1.19 15.91 5.29
C THR A 279 -2.05 16.32 6.50
N LYS A 280 -1.60 17.32 7.27
CA LYS A 280 -2.41 17.87 8.37
C LYS A 280 -3.74 18.45 7.89
N LYS A 281 -3.75 19.16 6.74
CA LYS A 281 -4.98 19.67 6.12
C LYS A 281 -5.88 18.52 5.68
N ALA A 282 -5.35 17.54 4.97
CA ALA A 282 -6.10 16.36 4.51
C ALA A 282 -6.74 15.60 5.68
N LEU A 283 -5.97 15.33 6.74
CA LEU A 283 -6.47 14.65 7.94
C LEU A 283 -7.54 15.46 8.67
N LYS A 284 -7.43 16.81 8.69
CA LYS A 284 -8.46 17.66 9.27
C LYS A 284 -9.75 17.57 8.46
N MET A 285 -9.68 17.72 7.14
CA MET A 285 -10.84 17.59 6.24
C MET A 285 -11.48 16.21 6.36
N ALA A 286 -10.68 15.14 6.34
CA ALA A 286 -11.20 13.78 6.45
C ALA A 286 -11.94 13.57 7.78
N ARG A 287 -11.45 14.10 8.89
CA ARG A 287 -12.17 14.03 10.17
C ARG A 287 -13.48 14.82 10.13
N GLU A 288 -13.48 16.03 9.58
CA GLU A 288 -14.70 16.84 9.44
C GLU A 288 -15.78 16.12 8.62
N TYR A 289 -15.40 15.40 7.55
CA TYR A 289 -16.33 14.55 6.78
C TYR A 289 -16.81 13.34 7.61
N THR A 290 -15.88 12.66 8.29
CA THR A 290 -16.22 11.53 9.18
C THR A 290 -17.19 11.95 10.27
N ASP A 291 -16.95 13.08 10.96
CA ASP A 291 -17.79 13.60 12.03
C ASP A 291 -19.22 13.99 11.56
N ARG A 292 -19.34 14.33 10.26
CA ARG A 292 -20.65 14.57 9.63
C ARG A 292 -21.32 13.32 9.06
N GLY A 293 -20.69 12.16 9.16
CA GLY A 293 -21.19 10.90 8.58
C GLY A 293 -21.11 10.87 7.05
N GLU A 294 -20.27 11.69 6.43
CA GLU A 294 -20.11 11.75 5.00
C GLU A 294 -19.05 10.76 4.51
N ALA A 295 -19.44 9.83 3.63
CA ALA A 295 -18.51 8.89 2.99
C ALA A 295 -17.82 9.57 1.79
N GLN A 296 -16.55 9.93 1.95
CA GLN A 296 -15.73 10.61 0.96
C GLN A 296 -14.33 9.99 0.89
N VAL A 297 -13.56 10.40 -0.12
CA VAL A 297 -12.12 10.13 -0.20
C VAL A 297 -11.38 11.46 -0.23
N VAL A 298 -10.51 11.68 0.75
CA VAL A 298 -9.68 12.89 0.84
C VAL A 298 -8.25 12.54 0.42
N GLY A 299 -7.87 12.99 -0.76
CA GLY A 299 -6.56 12.76 -1.37
C GLY A 299 -5.85 14.08 -1.74
N GLU A 300 -4.89 13.98 -2.67
CA GLU A 300 -4.09 15.13 -3.13
C GLU A 300 -4.94 16.28 -3.68
N TYR A 301 -5.99 15.96 -4.44
CA TYR A 301 -6.84 16.96 -5.08
C TYR A 301 -7.65 17.74 -4.05
N GLU A 302 -8.33 17.06 -3.14
CA GLU A 302 -9.13 17.68 -2.07
C GLU A 302 -8.26 18.51 -1.15
N ALA A 303 -7.10 17.99 -0.77
CA ALA A 303 -6.15 18.71 0.07
C ALA A 303 -5.48 19.92 -0.63
N ALA A 304 -5.54 19.96 -1.97
CA ALA A 304 -4.99 21.08 -2.75
C ALA A 304 -5.91 22.32 -2.76
N LYS A 305 -7.23 22.11 -2.70
CA LYS A 305 -8.24 23.16 -2.54
C LYS A 305 -8.08 23.86 -1.19
#